data_fcd4668420f18c372be57d2400300b3b
#
_entry.id   fcd4668420f18c372be57d2400300b3b
#
_cell.length_a   1.000
_cell.length_b   1.000
_cell.length_c   1.000
_cell.angle_alpha   90.00
_cell.angle_beta   90.00
_cell.angle_gamma   90.00
#
_symmetry.space_group_name_H-M   'P 1'
#
loop_
_entity.id
_entity.type
_entity.pdbx_description
1 polymer ?
#
loop_
_entity_poly.entity_id
_entity_poly.type
_entity_poly.pdbx_seq_one_letter_code
_entity_poly.pdbx_strand_id
1 'polypeptide(L)'
;MAGYATRVKKDIDRWVESGLIDRPTGEKLVTDIDARDRSGLNFGWILAIMAALLFAAAILILVAANWGALPRVARLIGLFAVIFAGYVGGAVLKGRGHGGFAEALWLVAAAAFGGSIALIGQMYHMSGDEAAAIVTWCIATGVAAAALRSSALTVAAVAIADAWLVTKGFEFFRRTDFPHLFPAFMAVLWALSYWTLSRAARHLISLSLILYAVLLAIHYDALLAGLVLALVSAALLAIAALAPAAAERLVQLGGYLPLHALIGFLTGMGIVQFDLVDDQGFVVAAAVALAVIATAIVFLGRESRALRWVAYVGFAFELAIVYVATVGSMLGAAGFFFAAAAIFAGLAYAIMRIERRMRPQSARGAA
;
A
#
# COMPACT_ATOMS: atom_id res chain seq x y z
N MET A 1 0.93 -20.07 1.56
CA MET A 1 2.13 -20.20 2.42
C MET A 1 2.32 -21.61 2.99
N ALA A 2 1.25 -22.32 3.34
CA ALA A 2 1.35 -23.75 3.77
C ALA A 2 2.18 -24.64 2.83
N GLY A 3 2.14 -24.41 1.52
CA GLY A 3 2.92 -25.19 0.56
C GLY A 3 4.44 -24.94 0.54
N TYR A 4 4.93 -23.81 1.11
CA TYR A 4 6.37 -23.54 1.21
C TYR A 4 6.97 -24.21 2.43
N ALA A 5 6.37 -24.03 3.61
CA ALA A 5 6.81 -24.67 4.85
C ALA A 5 6.85 -26.20 4.70
N THR A 6 5.81 -26.80 4.10
CA THR A 6 5.74 -28.23 3.84
C THR A 6 6.85 -28.71 2.90
N ARG A 7 7.19 -27.93 1.89
CA ARG A 7 8.29 -28.28 0.97
C ARG A 7 9.64 -28.19 1.65
N VAL A 8 9.89 -27.13 2.42
CA VAL A 8 11.17 -26.95 3.14
C VAL A 8 11.35 -28.04 4.20
N LYS A 9 10.30 -28.45 4.93
CA LYS A 9 10.36 -29.59 5.85
C LYS A 9 10.76 -30.88 5.14
N LYS A 10 10.17 -31.15 3.98
CA LYS A 10 10.49 -32.33 3.17
C LYS A 10 11.94 -32.30 2.66
N ASP A 11 12.48 -31.10 2.35
CA ASP A 11 13.88 -30.94 1.97
C ASP A 11 14.81 -31.16 3.18
N ILE A 12 14.43 -30.69 4.38
CA ILE A 12 15.18 -30.94 5.62
C ILE A 12 15.23 -32.42 5.93
N ASP A 13 14.10 -33.14 5.86
CA ASP A 13 14.04 -34.58 6.07
C ASP A 13 14.98 -35.30 5.13
N ARG A 14 14.96 -34.98 3.84
CA ARG A 14 15.86 -35.53 2.83
C ARG A 14 17.34 -35.23 3.15
N TRP A 15 17.67 -34.01 3.63
CA TRP A 15 19.05 -33.66 4.01
C TRP A 15 19.55 -34.44 5.24
N VAL A 16 18.68 -34.70 6.19
CA VAL A 16 18.98 -35.57 7.34
C VAL A 16 19.20 -37.02 6.87
N GLU A 17 18.33 -37.54 6.00
CA GLU A 17 18.46 -38.91 5.45
C GLU A 17 19.72 -39.08 4.60
N SER A 18 20.11 -38.04 3.86
CA SER A 18 21.34 -38.06 3.04
C SER A 18 22.61 -37.73 3.83
N GLY A 19 22.53 -37.49 5.14
CA GLY A 19 23.67 -37.20 5.99
C GLY A 19 24.28 -35.80 5.75
N LEU A 20 23.60 -34.91 5.04
CA LEU A 20 24.06 -33.52 4.80
C LEU A 20 23.96 -32.66 6.05
N ILE A 21 22.99 -32.93 6.91
CA ILE A 21 22.83 -32.28 8.22
C ILE A 21 22.55 -33.37 9.29
N ASP A 22 22.97 -33.13 10.50
CA ASP A 22 22.71 -33.99 11.64
C ASP A 22 21.24 -33.86 12.11
N ARG A 23 20.71 -34.91 12.71
CA ARG A 23 19.31 -34.95 13.15
C ARG A 23 18.93 -33.85 14.14
N PRO A 24 19.76 -33.48 15.15
CA PRO A 24 19.46 -32.36 16.05
C PRO A 24 19.36 -31.01 15.35
N THR A 25 20.15 -30.77 14.29
CA THR A 25 20.08 -29.54 13.48
C THR A 25 18.81 -29.55 12.63
N GLY A 26 18.41 -30.69 12.06
CA GLY A 26 17.16 -30.83 11.34
C GLY A 26 15.94 -30.50 12.21
N GLU A 27 15.88 -31.00 13.44
CA GLU A 27 14.81 -30.74 14.40
C GLU A 27 14.73 -29.24 14.79
N LYS A 28 15.89 -28.57 14.97
CA LYS A 28 15.94 -27.12 15.22
C LYS A 28 15.41 -26.31 14.05
N LEU A 29 15.77 -26.68 12.82
CA LEU A 29 15.29 -26.00 11.61
C LEU A 29 13.78 -26.18 11.44
N VAL A 30 13.24 -27.37 11.67
CA VAL A 30 11.79 -27.62 11.64
C VAL A 30 11.08 -26.78 12.69
N THR A 31 11.63 -26.68 13.91
CA THR A 31 11.06 -25.89 15.00
C THR A 31 11.05 -24.38 14.65
N ASP A 32 12.12 -23.85 14.04
CA ASP A 32 12.20 -22.46 13.58
C ASP A 32 11.18 -22.17 12.47
N ILE A 33 10.99 -23.10 11.52
CA ILE A 33 9.98 -22.99 10.47
C ILE A 33 8.57 -22.98 11.09
N ASP A 34 8.28 -23.85 12.05
CA ASP A 34 6.98 -23.88 12.72
C ASP A 34 6.71 -22.61 13.53
N ALA A 35 7.72 -22.04 14.17
CA ALA A 35 7.61 -20.78 14.88
C ALA A 35 7.30 -19.59 13.91
N ARG A 36 7.94 -19.58 12.74
CA ARG A 36 7.70 -18.57 11.70
C ARG A 36 6.36 -18.73 10.99
N ASP A 37 5.93 -19.95 10.74
CA ASP A 37 4.64 -20.24 10.10
C ASP A 37 3.46 -19.87 11.01
N ARG A 38 3.61 -20.01 12.34
CA ARG A 38 2.64 -19.54 13.33
C ARG A 38 2.55 -18.00 13.42
N SER A 39 3.59 -17.28 13.02
CA SER A 39 3.60 -15.80 12.98
C SER A 39 3.05 -15.22 11.67
N GLY A 40 2.76 -16.03 10.67
CA GLY A 40 2.13 -15.63 9.42
C GLY A 40 0.66 -15.25 9.60
N LEU A 41 0.14 -14.40 8.69
CA LEU A 41 -1.30 -14.11 8.57
C LEU A 41 -2.06 -15.44 8.32
N ASN A 42 -2.54 -16.06 9.38
CA ASN A 42 -3.38 -17.25 9.28
C ASN A 42 -4.71 -16.88 8.62
N PHE A 43 -5.19 -17.68 7.66
CA PHE A 43 -6.50 -17.53 7.04
C PHE A 43 -7.62 -17.34 8.08
N GLY A 44 -7.51 -18.04 9.24
CA GLY A 44 -8.40 -17.84 10.38
C GLY A 44 -8.37 -16.43 10.98
N TRP A 45 -7.23 -15.76 10.97
CA TRP A 45 -7.11 -14.38 11.45
C TRP A 45 -7.79 -13.38 10.49
N ILE A 46 -7.63 -13.59 9.17
CA ILE A 46 -8.34 -12.79 8.16
C ILE A 46 -9.84 -12.99 8.29
N LEU A 47 -10.30 -14.23 8.44
CA LEU A 47 -11.71 -14.55 8.68
C LEU A 47 -12.23 -13.91 9.97
N ALA A 48 -11.44 -13.88 11.05
CA ALA A 48 -11.84 -13.25 12.31
C ALA A 48 -12.02 -11.74 12.16
N ILE A 49 -11.12 -11.06 11.44
CA ILE A 49 -11.27 -9.62 11.13
C ILE A 49 -12.50 -9.38 10.26
N MET A 50 -12.69 -10.16 9.20
CA MET A 50 -13.87 -10.04 8.33
C MET A 50 -15.16 -10.27 9.12
N ALA A 51 -15.21 -11.30 9.98
CA ALA A 51 -16.35 -11.56 10.83
C ALA A 51 -16.62 -10.40 11.80
N ALA A 52 -15.58 -9.82 12.40
CA ALA A 52 -15.74 -8.66 13.30
C ALA A 52 -16.27 -7.43 12.55
N LEU A 53 -15.78 -7.17 11.33
CA LEU A 53 -16.25 -6.08 10.49
C LEU A 53 -17.71 -6.28 10.06
N LEU A 54 -18.07 -7.49 9.63
CA LEU A 54 -19.45 -7.83 9.26
C LEU A 54 -20.39 -7.73 10.46
N PHE A 55 -19.95 -8.19 11.65
CA PHE A 55 -20.73 -8.07 12.88
C PHE A 55 -20.94 -6.61 13.29
N ALA A 56 -19.89 -5.78 13.18
CA ALA A 56 -19.99 -4.35 13.41
C ALA A 56 -20.97 -3.68 12.42
N ALA A 57 -20.89 -4.02 11.14
CA ALA A 57 -21.81 -3.53 10.13
C ALA A 57 -23.26 -3.97 10.42
N ALA A 58 -23.48 -5.23 10.82
CA ALA A 58 -24.79 -5.74 11.18
C ALA A 58 -25.40 -5.00 12.39
N ILE A 59 -24.59 -4.72 13.41
CA ILE A 59 -25.03 -3.91 14.57
C ILE A 59 -25.42 -2.50 14.11
N LEU A 60 -24.60 -1.87 13.27
CA LEU A 60 -24.89 -0.52 12.76
C LEU A 60 -26.19 -0.49 11.94
N ILE A 61 -26.41 -1.49 11.09
CA ILE A 61 -27.64 -1.62 10.30
C ILE A 61 -28.86 -1.85 11.22
N LEU A 62 -28.73 -2.74 12.21
CA LEU A 62 -29.82 -3.01 13.17
C LEU A 62 -30.19 -1.77 13.96
N VAL A 63 -29.20 -1.02 14.44
CA VAL A 63 -29.40 0.24 15.16
C VAL A 63 -30.04 1.27 14.21
N ALA A 64 -29.57 1.37 12.97
CA ALA A 64 -30.12 2.28 11.97
C ALA A 64 -31.59 1.95 11.61
N ALA A 65 -31.90 0.67 11.44
CA ALA A 65 -33.26 0.21 11.12
C ALA A 65 -34.26 0.50 12.25
N ASN A 66 -33.84 0.44 13.51
CA ASN A 66 -34.68 0.70 14.67
C ASN A 66 -34.47 2.10 15.26
N TRP A 67 -33.81 2.99 14.52
CA TRP A 67 -33.37 4.28 15.02
C TRP A 67 -34.50 5.17 15.54
N GLY A 68 -35.65 5.15 14.83
CA GLY A 68 -36.84 5.93 15.23
C GLY A 68 -37.48 5.48 16.53
N ALA A 69 -37.42 4.20 16.86
CA ALA A 69 -38.05 3.62 18.04
C ALA A 69 -37.25 3.82 19.34
N LEU A 70 -35.94 4.12 19.24
CA LEU A 70 -35.07 4.25 20.42
C LEU A 70 -35.06 5.69 20.96
N PRO A 71 -35.22 5.90 22.29
CA PRO A 71 -35.02 7.21 22.90
C PRO A 71 -33.59 7.73 22.66
N ARG A 72 -33.41 9.05 22.50
CA ARG A 72 -32.09 9.68 22.22
C ARG A 72 -31.02 9.28 23.24
N VAL A 73 -31.37 9.22 24.51
CA VAL A 73 -30.45 8.84 25.60
C VAL A 73 -29.99 7.38 25.47
N ALA A 74 -30.92 6.48 25.14
CA ALA A 74 -30.59 5.06 24.95
C ALA A 74 -29.61 4.85 23.77
N ARG A 75 -29.76 5.64 22.68
CA ARG A 75 -28.84 5.63 21.55
C ARG A 75 -27.42 6.04 21.95
N LEU A 76 -27.29 7.14 22.70
CA LEU A 76 -26.00 7.63 23.21
C LEU A 76 -25.33 6.61 24.13
N ILE A 77 -26.06 6.08 25.10
CA ILE A 77 -25.54 5.06 26.03
C ILE A 77 -25.09 3.82 25.24
N GLY A 78 -25.89 3.36 24.29
CA GLY A 78 -25.53 2.21 23.46
C GLY A 78 -24.24 2.42 22.65
N LEU A 79 -24.07 3.60 22.02
CA LEU A 79 -22.86 3.95 21.30
C LEU A 79 -21.61 3.95 22.19
N PHE A 80 -21.69 4.63 23.34
CA PHE A 80 -20.58 4.67 24.30
C PHE A 80 -20.28 3.29 24.87
N ALA A 81 -21.31 2.46 25.13
CA ALA A 81 -21.12 1.10 25.59
C ALA A 81 -20.37 0.23 24.59
N VAL A 82 -20.70 0.35 23.29
CA VAL A 82 -19.99 -0.39 22.21
C VAL A 82 -18.54 0.07 22.11
N ILE A 83 -18.28 1.38 22.10
CA ILE A 83 -16.94 1.94 22.04
C ILE A 83 -16.11 1.47 23.25
N PHE A 84 -16.63 1.63 24.45
CA PHE A 84 -15.96 1.24 25.69
C PHE A 84 -15.71 -0.27 25.75
N ALA A 85 -16.73 -1.09 25.48
CA ALA A 85 -16.62 -2.54 25.47
C ALA A 85 -15.59 -3.02 24.41
N GLY A 86 -15.53 -2.38 23.25
CA GLY A 86 -14.56 -2.69 22.21
C GLY A 86 -13.12 -2.38 22.64
N TYR A 87 -12.87 -1.21 23.22
CA TYR A 87 -11.52 -0.85 23.67
C TYR A 87 -11.08 -1.67 24.89
N VAL A 88 -11.92 -1.78 25.91
CA VAL A 88 -11.60 -2.55 27.13
C VAL A 88 -11.55 -4.04 26.84
N GLY A 89 -12.53 -4.57 26.10
CA GLY A 89 -12.55 -5.98 25.71
C GLY A 89 -11.33 -6.38 24.88
N GLY A 90 -10.92 -5.52 23.95
CA GLY A 90 -9.69 -5.70 23.19
C GLY A 90 -8.44 -5.70 24.09
N ALA A 91 -8.34 -4.78 25.04
CA ALA A 91 -7.22 -4.73 25.98
C ALA A 91 -7.15 -6.00 26.86
N VAL A 92 -8.28 -6.49 27.35
CA VAL A 92 -8.36 -7.75 28.10
C VAL A 92 -7.95 -8.94 27.25
N LEU A 93 -8.42 -9.03 26.00
CA LEU A 93 -8.05 -10.11 25.08
C LEU A 93 -6.55 -10.09 24.73
N LYS A 94 -5.97 -8.90 24.55
CA LYS A 94 -4.52 -8.76 24.35
C LYS A 94 -3.74 -9.27 25.55
N GLY A 95 -4.17 -8.91 26.76
CA GLY A 95 -3.56 -9.41 28.00
C GLY A 95 -3.66 -10.91 28.18
N ARG A 96 -4.66 -11.56 27.56
CA ARG A 96 -4.85 -13.02 27.54
C ARG A 96 -4.13 -13.72 26.37
N GLY A 97 -3.33 -13.01 25.59
CA GLY A 97 -2.59 -13.58 24.46
C GLY A 97 -3.37 -13.67 23.14
N HIS A 98 -4.61 -13.18 23.08
CA HIS A 98 -5.45 -13.21 21.87
C HIS A 98 -5.30 -11.90 21.06
N GLY A 99 -4.07 -11.57 20.61
CA GLY A 99 -3.74 -10.32 19.95
C GLY A 99 -4.58 -10.00 18.72
N GLY A 100 -4.87 -10.99 17.85
CA GLY A 100 -5.67 -10.79 16.63
C GLY A 100 -7.11 -10.35 16.93
N PHE A 101 -7.76 -10.99 17.91
CA PHE A 101 -9.11 -10.59 18.35
C PHE A 101 -9.11 -9.21 19.03
N ALA A 102 -8.04 -8.87 19.75
CA ALA A 102 -7.88 -7.56 20.35
C ALA A 102 -7.85 -6.46 19.27
N GLU A 103 -7.02 -6.63 18.23
CA GLU A 103 -6.94 -5.70 17.10
C GLU A 103 -8.31 -5.55 16.40
N ALA A 104 -9.05 -6.65 16.22
CA ALA A 104 -10.37 -6.63 15.62
C ALA A 104 -11.37 -5.82 16.46
N LEU A 105 -11.40 -6.03 17.79
CA LEU A 105 -12.28 -5.27 18.70
C LEU A 105 -11.93 -3.78 18.72
N TRP A 106 -10.68 -3.43 18.68
CA TRP A 106 -10.26 -2.03 18.59
C TRP A 106 -10.67 -1.37 17.28
N LEU A 107 -10.62 -2.08 16.16
CA LEU A 107 -11.15 -1.59 14.89
C LEU A 107 -12.67 -1.36 14.97
N VAL A 108 -13.41 -2.28 15.58
CA VAL A 108 -14.87 -2.11 15.83
C VAL A 108 -15.13 -0.87 16.67
N ALA A 109 -14.36 -0.67 17.76
CA ALA A 109 -14.51 0.50 18.62
C ALA A 109 -14.22 1.81 17.86
N ALA A 110 -13.16 1.84 17.04
CA ALA A 110 -12.81 3.00 16.22
C ALA A 110 -13.89 3.29 15.16
N ALA A 111 -14.45 2.25 14.51
CA ALA A 111 -15.55 2.39 13.57
C ALA A 111 -16.82 2.89 14.26
N ALA A 112 -17.15 2.35 15.44
CA ALA A 112 -18.29 2.81 16.25
C ALA A 112 -18.13 4.28 16.68
N PHE A 113 -16.90 4.72 17.01
CA PHE A 113 -16.62 6.13 17.31
C PHE A 113 -16.91 7.03 16.10
N GLY A 114 -16.41 6.69 14.90
CA GLY A 114 -16.72 7.45 13.68
C GLY A 114 -18.21 7.47 13.36
N GLY A 115 -18.89 6.31 13.45
CA GLY A 115 -20.35 6.23 13.31
C GLY A 115 -21.09 7.08 14.32
N SER A 116 -20.58 7.18 15.58
CA SER A 116 -21.21 8.01 16.63
C SER A 116 -21.18 9.50 16.30
N ILE A 117 -20.11 10.00 15.68
CA ILE A 117 -20.03 11.40 15.23
C ILE A 117 -21.16 11.71 14.24
N ALA A 118 -21.32 10.87 13.21
CA ALA A 118 -22.38 11.05 12.22
C ALA A 118 -23.78 10.95 12.83
N LEU A 119 -24.00 9.95 13.70
CA LEU A 119 -25.30 9.74 14.36
C LEU A 119 -25.68 10.87 15.32
N ILE A 120 -24.72 11.40 16.08
CA ILE A 120 -24.95 12.54 16.97
C ILE A 120 -25.28 13.80 16.14
N GLY A 121 -24.53 14.04 15.06
CA GLY A 121 -24.81 15.14 14.13
C GLY A 121 -26.24 15.08 13.58
N GLN A 122 -26.68 13.90 13.13
CA GLN A 122 -28.06 13.70 12.66
C GLN A 122 -29.14 13.90 13.75
N MET A 123 -28.89 13.38 14.97
CA MET A 123 -29.86 13.49 16.07
C MET A 123 -30.12 14.93 16.52
N TYR A 124 -29.08 15.74 16.50
CA TYR A 124 -29.15 17.12 16.95
C TYR A 124 -29.27 18.13 15.80
N HIS A 125 -29.47 17.66 14.58
CA HIS A 125 -29.57 18.49 13.37
C HIS A 125 -28.40 19.48 13.27
N MET A 126 -27.21 19.05 13.69
CA MET A 126 -26.01 19.87 13.62
C MET A 126 -25.56 19.96 12.17
N SER A 127 -25.63 21.13 11.58
CA SER A 127 -24.96 21.42 10.30
C SER A 127 -23.46 21.51 10.59
N GLY A 128 -22.76 20.41 10.46
CA GLY A 128 -21.31 20.34 10.67
C GLY A 128 -20.54 20.22 9.35
N ASP A 129 -19.26 20.54 9.41
CA ASP A 129 -18.32 20.24 8.31
C ASP A 129 -18.00 18.75 8.36
N GLU A 130 -18.41 18.00 7.32
CA GLU A 130 -18.16 16.57 7.19
C GLU A 130 -16.66 16.26 7.25
N ALA A 131 -15.84 17.09 6.64
CA ALA A 131 -14.40 16.94 6.64
C ALA A 131 -13.79 17.11 8.05
N ALA A 132 -14.30 18.05 8.86
CA ALA A 132 -13.87 18.20 10.25
C ALA A 132 -14.26 16.98 11.11
N ALA A 133 -15.41 16.37 10.83
CA ALA A 133 -15.82 15.12 11.48
C ALA A 133 -14.87 13.97 11.17
N ILE A 134 -14.45 13.81 9.90
CA ILE A 134 -13.50 12.78 9.46
C ILE A 134 -12.12 13.02 10.10
N VAL A 135 -11.64 14.26 10.17
CA VAL A 135 -10.37 14.61 10.84
C VAL A 135 -10.43 14.28 12.32
N THR A 136 -11.53 14.60 12.99
CA THR A 136 -11.73 14.25 14.42
C THR A 136 -11.67 12.73 14.62
N TRP A 137 -12.31 11.96 13.74
CA TRP A 137 -12.25 10.51 13.76
C TRP A 137 -10.83 9.99 13.53
N CYS A 138 -10.09 10.55 12.56
CA CYS A 138 -8.70 10.22 12.29
C CYS A 138 -7.80 10.45 13.52
N ILE A 139 -7.90 11.63 14.14
CA ILE A 139 -7.11 11.98 15.31
C ILE A 139 -7.41 11.03 16.48
N ALA A 140 -8.69 10.79 16.78
CA ALA A 140 -9.08 9.88 17.86
C ALA A 140 -8.56 8.45 17.62
N THR A 141 -8.67 7.96 16.38
CA THR A 141 -8.14 6.64 15.99
C THR A 141 -6.62 6.60 16.10
N GLY A 142 -5.91 7.66 15.71
CA GLY A 142 -4.46 7.78 15.83
C GLY A 142 -4.00 7.80 17.29
N VAL A 143 -4.70 8.52 18.17
CA VAL A 143 -4.45 8.53 19.62
C VAL A 143 -4.66 7.14 20.22
N ALA A 144 -5.75 6.46 19.86
CA ALA A 144 -5.99 5.09 20.29
C ALA A 144 -4.91 4.13 19.78
N ALA A 145 -4.46 4.28 18.53
CA ALA A 145 -3.36 3.51 17.95
C ALA A 145 -2.06 3.70 18.75
N ALA A 146 -1.75 4.94 19.15
CA ALA A 146 -0.58 5.27 19.96
C ALA A 146 -0.65 4.65 21.36
N ALA A 147 -1.78 4.80 22.03
CA ALA A 147 -2.02 4.32 23.40
C ALA A 147 -1.98 2.78 23.49
N LEU A 148 -2.59 2.10 22.53
CA LEU A 148 -2.73 0.65 22.50
C LEU A 148 -1.58 -0.06 21.77
N ARG A 149 -0.68 0.69 21.14
CA ARG A 149 0.38 0.18 20.25
C ARG A 149 -0.20 -0.77 19.20
N SER A 150 -1.27 -0.33 18.54
CA SER A 150 -2.02 -1.14 17.59
C SER A 150 -1.61 -0.84 16.15
N SER A 151 -1.12 -1.85 15.46
CA SER A 151 -0.80 -1.77 14.03
C SER A 151 -2.07 -1.59 13.18
N ALA A 152 -3.16 -2.26 13.53
CA ALA A 152 -4.41 -2.18 12.78
C ALA A 152 -5.08 -0.80 12.89
N LEU A 153 -5.09 -0.20 14.10
CA LEU A 153 -5.59 1.16 14.28
C LEU A 153 -4.74 2.21 13.55
N THR A 154 -3.42 2.00 13.45
CA THR A 154 -2.55 2.88 12.65
C THR A 154 -2.94 2.85 11.17
N VAL A 155 -3.18 1.66 10.61
CA VAL A 155 -3.68 1.51 9.23
C VAL A 155 -5.05 2.16 9.07
N ALA A 156 -5.95 1.95 10.05
CA ALA A 156 -7.28 2.58 10.02
C ALA A 156 -7.19 4.11 10.06
N ALA A 157 -6.29 4.69 10.87
CA ALA A 157 -6.09 6.14 10.92
C ALA A 157 -5.61 6.69 9.56
N VAL A 158 -4.71 5.97 8.86
CA VAL A 158 -4.29 6.35 7.50
C VAL A 158 -5.47 6.28 6.53
N ALA A 159 -6.25 5.20 6.55
CA ALA A 159 -7.41 5.05 5.67
C ALA A 159 -8.49 6.13 5.92
N ILE A 160 -8.69 6.55 7.19
CA ILE A 160 -9.60 7.66 7.54
C ILE A 160 -9.04 8.99 7.02
N ALA A 161 -7.72 9.21 7.11
CA ALA A 161 -7.10 10.39 6.54
C ALA A 161 -7.21 10.41 5.00
N ASP A 162 -7.11 9.26 4.34
CA ASP A 162 -7.37 9.13 2.90
C ASP A 162 -8.83 9.45 2.56
N ALA A 163 -9.78 9.03 3.38
CA ALA A 163 -11.19 9.42 3.21
C ALA A 163 -11.35 10.95 3.29
N TRP A 164 -10.67 11.62 4.24
CA TRP A 164 -10.66 13.08 4.32
C TRP A 164 -10.05 13.73 3.06
N LEU A 165 -8.91 13.19 2.57
CA LEU A 165 -8.27 13.66 1.35
C LEU A 165 -9.23 13.55 0.15
N VAL A 166 -9.88 12.39 0.00
CA VAL A 166 -10.82 12.12 -1.10
C VAL A 166 -12.04 13.03 -1.01
N THR A 167 -12.64 13.20 0.18
CA THR A 167 -13.81 14.07 0.37
C THR A 167 -13.48 15.50 -0.05
N LYS A 168 -12.33 16.05 0.36
CA LYS A 168 -11.90 17.40 0.01
C LYS A 168 -11.37 17.50 -1.42
N GLY A 169 -10.64 16.48 -1.90
CA GLY A 169 -10.02 16.48 -3.22
C GLY A 169 -11.00 16.35 -4.38
N PHE A 170 -12.19 15.76 -4.16
CA PHE A 170 -13.25 15.65 -5.16
C PHE A 170 -14.31 16.76 -5.09
N GLU A 171 -14.18 17.75 -4.18
CA GLU A 171 -15.00 18.97 -4.22
C GLU A 171 -14.60 19.87 -5.39
N PHE A 172 -14.79 19.41 -6.64
CA PHE A 172 -14.40 20.11 -7.88
C PHE A 172 -14.98 21.53 -8.03
N PHE A 173 -16.06 21.83 -7.34
CA PHE A 173 -16.73 23.13 -7.41
C PHE A 173 -16.21 24.15 -6.39
N ARG A 174 -15.41 23.75 -5.42
CA ARG A 174 -14.83 24.63 -4.39
C ARG A 174 -13.31 24.58 -4.44
N ARG A 175 -12.71 25.43 -5.29
CA ARG A 175 -11.24 25.54 -5.44
C ARG A 175 -10.49 26.00 -4.17
N THR A 176 -11.17 26.39 -3.10
CA THR A 176 -10.55 27.12 -1.98
C THR A 176 -10.05 26.22 -0.85
N ASP A 177 -10.40 24.95 -0.78
CA ASP A 177 -10.22 24.13 0.42
C ASP A 177 -9.46 22.81 0.19
N PHE A 178 -8.49 22.79 -0.73
CA PHE A 178 -7.65 21.60 -0.92
C PHE A 178 -6.86 21.30 0.37
N PRO A 179 -6.78 20.02 0.81
CA PRO A 179 -6.23 19.66 2.12
C PRO A 179 -4.70 19.69 2.15
N HIS A 180 -4.08 20.87 2.09
CA HIS A 180 -2.63 21.02 2.12
C HIS A 180 -1.96 20.49 3.40
N LEU A 181 -2.72 20.30 4.47
CA LEU A 181 -2.22 19.70 5.72
C LEU A 181 -2.09 18.18 5.63
N PHE A 182 -2.60 17.53 4.57
CA PHE A 182 -2.55 16.08 4.43
C PHE A 182 -1.14 15.49 4.54
N PRO A 183 -0.09 16.04 3.88
CA PRO A 183 1.27 15.52 4.05
C PRO A 183 1.79 15.61 5.49
N ALA A 184 1.38 16.63 6.26
CA ALA A 184 1.73 16.74 7.66
C ALA A 184 1.04 15.64 8.51
N PHE A 185 -0.24 15.34 8.24
CA PHE A 185 -0.91 14.19 8.85
C PHE A 185 -0.20 12.88 8.51
N MET A 186 0.19 12.69 7.25
CA MET A 186 0.94 11.51 6.82
C MET A 186 2.30 11.42 7.53
N ALA A 187 3.00 12.51 7.76
CA ALA A 187 4.27 12.52 8.49
C ALA A 187 4.08 12.11 9.96
N VAL A 188 3.03 12.58 10.62
CA VAL A 188 2.69 12.17 11.99
C VAL A 188 2.34 10.68 12.04
N LEU A 189 1.50 10.20 11.11
CA LEU A 189 1.12 8.78 11.04
C LEU A 189 2.31 7.89 10.65
N TRP A 190 3.25 8.41 9.85
CA TRP A 190 4.51 7.73 9.56
C TRP A 190 5.34 7.55 10.84
N ALA A 191 5.52 8.60 11.62
CA ALA A 191 6.20 8.52 12.91
C ALA A 191 5.48 7.54 13.87
N LEU A 192 4.14 7.60 13.94
CA LEU A 192 3.34 6.66 14.71
C LEU A 192 3.52 5.21 14.26
N SER A 193 3.73 4.98 12.96
CA SER A 193 3.94 3.63 12.41
C SER A 193 5.21 2.95 12.91
N TYR A 194 6.24 3.70 13.31
CA TYR A 194 7.42 3.14 13.98
C TYR A 194 7.10 2.70 15.41
N TRP A 195 6.32 3.50 16.14
CA TRP A 195 5.89 3.18 17.49
C TRP A 195 5.00 1.94 17.55
N THR A 196 4.11 1.79 16.57
CA THR A 196 3.17 0.66 16.46
C THR A 196 3.72 -0.51 15.66
N LEU A 197 4.96 -0.40 15.13
CA LEU A 197 5.63 -1.40 14.27
C LEU A 197 4.81 -1.78 13.03
N SER A 198 4.01 -0.84 12.52
CA SER A 198 3.08 -1.09 11.41
C SER A 198 3.74 -0.86 10.05
N ARG A 199 4.27 -1.92 9.43
CA ARG A 199 4.76 -1.87 8.04
C ARG A 199 3.61 -1.58 7.06
N ALA A 200 2.44 -2.17 7.30
CA ALA A 200 1.26 -1.98 6.45
C ALA A 200 0.85 -0.50 6.37
N ALA A 201 0.88 0.23 7.50
CA ALA A 201 0.61 1.66 7.51
C ALA A 201 1.62 2.44 6.64
N ARG A 202 2.92 2.12 6.71
CA ARG A 202 3.95 2.77 5.87
C ARG A 202 3.75 2.53 4.38
N HIS A 203 3.35 1.31 3.99
CA HIS A 203 2.97 1.02 2.60
C HIS A 203 1.78 1.86 2.16
N LEU A 204 0.74 1.92 2.98
CA LEU A 204 -0.46 2.69 2.69
C LEU A 204 -0.13 4.19 2.60
N ILE A 205 0.61 4.77 3.56
CA ILE A 205 1.05 6.17 3.54
C ILE A 205 1.82 6.50 2.24
N SER A 206 2.71 5.61 1.80
CA SER A 206 3.45 5.82 0.54
C SER A 206 2.50 5.93 -0.67
N LEU A 207 1.46 5.10 -0.71
CA LEU A 207 0.43 5.16 -1.77
C LEU A 207 -0.48 6.39 -1.60
N SER A 208 -0.82 6.76 -0.37
CA SER A 208 -1.62 7.95 -0.05
C SER A 208 -0.93 9.24 -0.49
N LEU A 209 0.40 9.32 -0.36
CA LEU A 209 1.16 10.47 -0.84
C LEU A 209 1.17 10.56 -2.38
N ILE A 210 1.19 9.43 -3.08
CA ILE A 210 1.02 9.40 -4.54
C ILE A 210 -0.39 9.86 -4.91
N LEU A 211 -1.43 9.35 -4.23
CA LEU A 211 -2.80 9.78 -4.44
C LEU A 211 -2.97 11.28 -4.20
N TYR A 212 -2.36 11.82 -3.13
CA TYR A 212 -2.35 13.24 -2.85
C TYR A 212 -1.77 14.05 -4.02
N ALA A 213 -0.64 13.62 -4.59
CA ALA A 213 -0.01 14.30 -5.72
C ALA A 213 -0.89 14.23 -6.98
N VAL A 214 -1.59 13.13 -7.23
CA VAL A 214 -2.57 13.01 -8.32
C VAL A 214 -3.72 14.00 -8.14
N LEU A 215 -4.31 14.08 -6.95
CA LEU A 215 -5.40 15.01 -6.67
C LEU A 215 -4.92 16.47 -6.72
N LEU A 216 -3.69 16.73 -6.28
CA LEU A 216 -3.07 18.04 -6.39
C LEU A 216 -2.91 18.47 -7.85
N ALA A 217 -2.48 17.54 -8.73
CA ALA A 217 -2.35 17.78 -10.16
C ALA A 217 -3.70 18.07 -10.83
N ILE A 218 -4.75 17.38 -10.42
CA ILE A 218 -6.12 17.62 -10.93
C ILE A 218 -6.64 19.00 -10.47
N HIS A 219 -6.24 19.45 -9.29
CA HIS A 219 -6.78 20.65 -8.66
C HIS A 219 -6.04 21.94 -9.05
N TYR A 220 -4.73 21.86 -9.32
CA TYR A 220 -3.86 22.99 -9.60
C TYR A 220 -3.10 22.80 -10.92
N ASP A 221 -1.80 22.92 -10.87
CA ASP A 221 -0.88 22.78 -11.98
C ASP A 221 -0.45 21.31 -12.14
N ALA A 222 -0.98 20.67 -13.17
CA ALA A 222 -0.70 19.26 -13.45
C ALA A 222 0.78 19.03 -13.76
N LEU A 223 1.40 19.90 -14.56
CA LEU A 223 2.80 19.78 -14.95
C LEU A 223 3.73 19.84 -13.74
N LEU A 224 3.56 20.86 -12.89
CA LEU A 224 4.40 21.03 -11.70
C LEU A 224 4.23 19.89 -10.72
N ALA A 225 3.00 19.50 -10.40
CA ALA A 225 2.73 18.39 -9.48
C ALA A 225 3.28 17.06 -10.01
N GLY A 226 3.09 16.79 -11.31
CA GLY A 226 3.63 15.58 -11.97
C GLY A 226 5.15 15.56 -11.97
N LEU A 227 5.81 16.68 -12.31
CA LEU A 227 7.27 16.79 -12.27
C LEU A 227 7.84 16.60 -10.86
N VAL A 228 7.25 17.21 -9.84
CA VAL A 228 7.69 17.06 -8.45
C VAL A 228 7.55 15.60 -8.01
N LEU A 229 6.41 14.97 -8.30
CA LEU A 229 6.20 13.55 -7.97
C LEU A 229 7.22 12.66 -8.69
N ALA A 230 7.44 12.87 -10.00
CA ALA A 230 8.40 12.09 -10.78
C ALA A 230 9.84 12.27 -10.28
N LEU A 231 10.28 13.50 -10.00
CA LEU A 231 11.62 13.79 -9.50
C LEU A 231 11.88 13.21 -8.11
N VAL A 232 10.94 13.40 -7.17
CA VAL A 232 11.04 12.80 -5.81
C VAL A 232 11.08 11.29 -5.91
N SER A 233 10.22 10.69 -6.72
CA SER A 233 10.17 9.25 -6.91
C SER A 233 11.44 8.70 -7.58
N ALA A 234 11.98 9.41 -8.58
CA ALA A 234 13.25 9.05 -9.22
C ALA A 234 14.42 9.13 -8.22
N ALA A 235 14.44 10.16 -7.36
CA ALA A 235 15.44 10.28 -6.31
C ALA A 235 15.35 9.12 -5.30
N LEU A 236 14.13 8.76 -4.86
CA LEU A 236 13.91 7.60 -3.98
C LEU A 236 14.33 6.28 -4.65
N LEU A 237 14.06 6.13 -5.95
CA LEU A 237 14.50 4.96 -6.72
C LEU A 237 16.04 4.88 -6.79
N ALA A 238 16.70 6.01 -7.03
CA ALA A 238 18.17 6.10 -7.04
C ALA A 238 18.76 5.80 -5.66
N ILE A 239 18.19 6.34 -4.58
CA ILE A 239 18.61 6.04 -3.20
C ILE A 239 18.46 4.55 -2.89
N ALA A 240 17.32 3.96 -3.30
CA ALA A 240 17.09 2.53 -3.11
C ALA A 240 18.06 1.64 -3.90
N ALA A 241 18.53 2.11 -5.06
CA ALA A 241 19.52 1.40 -5.88
C ALA A 241 20.96 1.54 -5.35
N LEU A 242 21.34 2.75 -4.93
CA LEU A 242 22.72 3.08 -4.54
C LEU A 242 23.01 2.76 -3.07
N ALA A 243 22.02 2.88 -2.19
CA ALA A 243 22.17 2.71 -0.75
C ALA A 243 21.01 1.90 -0.11
N PRO A 244 20.73 0.66 -0.57
CA PRO A 244 19.53 -0.10 -0.17
C PRO A 244 19.47 -0.33 1.33
N ALA A 245 20.59 -0.63 1.98
CA ALA A 245 20.64 -0.86 3.43
C ALA A 245 20.36 0.40 4.26
N ALA A 246 20.83 1.56 3.81
CA ALA A 246 20.57 2.84 4.48
C ALA A 246 19.10 3.26 4.29
N ALA A 247 18.58 3.14 3.08
CA ALA A 247 17.19 3.40 2.77
C ALA A 247 16.25 2.52 3.61
N GLU A 248 16.51 1.21 3.70
CA GLU A 248 15.66 0.29 4.47
C GLU A 248 15.74 0.55 5.98
N ARG A 249 16.91 0.96 6.54
CA ARG A 249 17.02 1.35 7.95
C ARG A 249 16.12 2.55 8.28
N LEU A 250 16.02 3.50 7.36
CA LEU A 250 15.23 4.71 7.56
C LEU A 250 13.73 4.47 7.30
N VAL A 251 13.41 3.84 6.19
CA VAL A 251 12.00 3.74 5.70
C VAL A 251 11.30 2.48 6.21
N GLN A 252 12.03 1.38 6.43
CA GLN A 252 11.55 0.10 6.96
C GLN A 252 10.32 -0.45 6.22
N LEU A 253 10.35 -0.42 4.91
CA LEU A 253 9.31 -0.97 4.02
C LEU A 253 9.53 -2.44 3.65
N GLY A 254 10.51 -3.13 4.25
CA GLY A 254 10.79 -4.54 3.93
C GLY A 254 11.32 -4.74 2.50
N GLY A 255 12.09 -3.79 1.97
CA GLY A 255 12.64 -3.83 0.62
C GLY A 255 11.69 -3.37 -0.48
N TYR A 256 10.49 -2.88 -0.14
CA TYR A 256 9.50 -2.43 -1.14
C TYR A 256 9.60 -0.94 -1.51
N LEU A 257 10.60 -0.20 -1.00
CA LEU A 257 10.81 1.20 -1.38
C LEU A 257 10.96 1.38 -2.91
N PRO A 258 11.75 0.55 -3.64
CA PRO A 258 11.86 0.69 -5.08
C PRO A 258 10.53 0.50 -5.81
N LEU A 259 9.65 -0.36 -5.30
CA LEU A 259 8.32 -0.59 -5.88
C LEU A 259 7.45 0.67 -5.79
N HIS A 260 7.35 1.28 -4.59
CA HIS A 260 6.57 2.51 -4.39
C HIS A 260 7.15 3.68 -5.17
N ALA A 261 8.48 3.80 -5.19
CA ALA A 261 9.17 4.81 -5.96
C ALA A 261 8.91 4.66 -7.47
N LEU A 262 8.92 3.42 -8.00
CA LEU A 262 8.59 3.19 -9.41
C LEU A 262 7.13 3.55 -9.71
N ILE A 263 6.18 3.16 -8.85
CA ILE A 263 4.76 3.52 -9.00
C ILE A 263 4.61 5.05 -9.00
N GLY A 264 5.22 5.74 -8.03
CA GLY A 264 5.17 7.20 -7.97
C GLY A 264 5.79 7.87 -9.20
N PHE A 265 6.92 7.34 -9.68
CA PHE A 265 7.57 7.84 -10.90
C PHE A 265 6.67 7.69 -12.13
N LEU A 266 6.11 6.50 -12.35
CA LEU A 266 5.21 6.24 -13.48
C LEU A 266 3.95 7.10 -13.42
N THR A 267 3.38 7.28 -12.23
CA THR A 267 2.22 8.16 -12.02
C THR A 267 2.58 9.62 -12.32
N GLY A 268 3.72 10.11 -11.82
CA GLY A 268 4.18 11.47 -12.08
C GLY A 268 4.47 11.72 -13.56
N MET A 269 5.14 10.79 -14.22
CA MET A 269 5.40 10.89 -15.68
C MET A 269 4.12 10.80 -16.50
N GLY A 270 3.16 9.96 -16.10
CA GLY A 270 1.84 9.90 -16.75
C GLY A 270 1.09 11.24 -16.67
N ILE A 271 1.14 11.92 -15.51
CA ILE A 271 0.56 13.27 -15.36
C ILE A 271 1.26 14.27 -16.28
N VAL A 272 2.60 14.29 -16.30
CA VAL A 272 3.41 15.17 -17.19
C VAL A 272 3.10 14.92 -18.65
N GLN A 273 3.00 13.67 -19.08
CA GLN A 273 2.70 13.32 -20.46
C GLN A 273 1.28 13.71 -20.86
N PHE A 274 0.32 13.58 -19.95
CA PHE A 274 -1.05 13.99 -20.19
C PHE A 274 -1.14 15.50 -20.41
N ASP A 275 -0.37 16.28 -19.65
CA ASP A 275 -0.31 17.75 -19.78
C ASP A 275 0.41 18.20 -21.06
N LEU A 276 1.44 17.43 -21.49
CA LEU A 276 2.28 17.74 -22.66
C LEU A 276 1.85 17.01 -23.94
N VAL A 277 0.64 16.43 -24.00
CA VAL A 277 0.23 15.54 -25.10
C VAL A 277 0.30 16.21 -26.49
N ASP A 278 0.05 17.51 -26.56
CA ASP A 278 0.10 18.32 -27.79
C ASP A 278 1.42 19.08 -27.96
N ASP A 279 2.42 18.86 -27.09
CA ASP A 279 3.70 19.55 -27.07
C ASP A 279 4.86 18.62 -27.45
N GLN A 280 5.95 19.19 -27.99
CA GLN A 280 7.19 18.44 -28.26
C GLN A 280 7.81 17.85 -26.99
N GLY A 281 7.50 18.39 -25.81
CA GLY A 281 7.89 17.87 -24.51
C GLY A 281 7.37 16.46 -24.22
N PHE A 282 6.27 16.04 -24.84
CA PHE A 282 5.73 14.69 -24.72
C PHE A 282 6.74 13.60 -25.09
N VAL A 283 7.44 13.76 -26.24
CA VAL A 283 8.41 12.77 -26.71
C VAL A 283 9.58 12.63 -25.74
N VAL A 284 10.04 13.75 -25.17
CA VAL A 284 11.11 13.75 -24.16
C VAL A 284 10.64 13.05 -22.89
N ALA A 285 9.43 13.37 -22.41
CA ALA A 285 8.85 12.73 -21.23
C ALA A 285 8.70 11.22 -21.42
N ALA A 286 8.19 10.76 -22.56
CA ALA A 286 8.06 9.35 -22.89
C ALA A 286 9.43 8.63 -22.95
N ALA A 287 10.43 9.25 -23.58
CA ALA A 287 11.78 8.71 -23.62
C ALA A 287 12.39 8.56 -22.22
N VAL A 288 12.21 9.56 -21.34
CA VAL A 288 12.65 9.51 -19.95
C VAL A 288 11.94 8.40 -19.18
N ALA A 289 10.61 8.28 -19.33
CA ALA A 289 9.83 7.22 -18.67
C ALA A 289 10.34 5.83 -19.07
N LEU A 290 10.49 5.58 -20.37
CA LEU A 290 11.02 4.30 -20.89
C LEU A 290 12.45 4.02 -20.41
N ALA A 291 13.32 5.04 -20.37
CA ALA A 291 14.69 4.88 -19.87
C ALA A 291 14.73 4.49 -18.38
N VAL A 292 13.90 5.12 -17.54
CA VAL A 292 13.83 4.78 -16.11
C VAL A 292 13.23 3.40 -15.90
N ILE A 293 12.19 3.02 -16.65
CA ILE A 293 11.61 1.67 -16.60
C ILE A 293 12.67 0.61 -16.95
N ALA A 294 13.40 0.82 -18.05
CA ALA A 294 14.46 -0.10 -18.48
C ALA A 294 15.56 -0.20 -17.41
N THR A 295 15.98 0.93 -16.84
CA THR A 295 16.98 0.98 -15.77
C THR A 295 16.48 0.24 -14.52
N ALA A 296 15.22 0.45 -14.12
CA ALA A 296 14.61 -0.25 -12.98
C ALA A 296 14.57 -1.77 -13.19
N ILE A 297 14.25 -2.24 -14.41
CA ILE A 297 14.25 -3.67 -14.75
C ILE A 297 15.67 -4.25 -14.62
N VAL A 298 16.68 -3.57 -15.18
CA VAL A 298 18.05 -4.09 -15.25
C VAL A 298 18.73 -4.10 -13.87
N PHE A 299 18.60 -3.04 -13.09
CA PHE A 299 19.34 -2.87 -11.83
C PHE A 299 18.57 -3.36 -10.61
N LEU A 300 17.27 -3.11 -10.52
CA LEU A 300 16.45 -3.39 -9.35
C LEU A 300 15.54 -4.62 -9.53
N GLY A 301 15.18 -4.95 -10.76
CA GLY A 301 14.28 -6.07 -11.08
C GLY A 301 14.87 -7.44 -10.77
N ARG A 302 16.18 -7.55 -10.52
CA ARG A 302 16.84 -8.83 -10.20
C ARG A 302 16.39 -9.40 -8.86
N GLU A 303 16.14 -8.55 -7.88
CA GLU A 303 15.85 -8.95 -6.52
C GLU A 303 14.34 -9.02 -6.21
N SER A 304 13.49 -8.30 -6.96
CA SER A 304 12.07 -8.20 -6.69
C SER A 304 11.20 -8.62 -7.88
N ARG A 305 10.44 -9.71 -7.70
CA ARG A 305 9.44 -10.15 -8.69
C ARG A 305 8.31 -9.12 -8.85
N ALA A 306 7.88 -8.49 -7.76
CA ALA A 306 6.83 -7.48 -7.79
C ALA A 306 7.26 -6.23 -8.58
N LEU A 307 8.50 -5.75 -8.37
CA LEU A 307 9.05 -4.63 -9.12
C LEU A 307 9.10 -4.92 -10.63
N ARG A 308 9.54 -6.13 -11.03
CA ARG A 308 9.55 -6.52 -12.45
C ARG A 308 8.15 -6.48 -13.06
N TRP A 309 7.15 -7.01 -12.37
CA TRP A 309 5.78 -6.99 -12.85
C TRP A 309 5.26 -5.56 -13.04
N VAL A 310 5.47 -4.68 -12.06
CA VAL A 310 5.09 -3.27 -12.17
C VAL A 310 5.83 -2.58 -13.30
N ALA A 311 7.12 -2.86 -13.47
CA ALA A 311 7.90 -2.30 -14.57
C ALA A 311 7.42 -2.80 -15.95
N TYR A 312 7.06 -4.08 -16.09
CA TYR A 312 6.51 -4.61 -17.34
C TYR A 312 5.13 -4.03 -17.66
N VAL A 313 4.26 -3.93 -16.66
CA VAL A 313 2.95 -3.30 -16.82
C VAL A 313 3.11 -1.81 -17.15
N GLY A 314 4.01 -1.11 -16.44
CA GLY A 314 4.33 0.29 -16.70
C GLY A 314 4.87 0.49 -18.12
N PHE A 315 5.74 -0.40 -18.58
CA PHE A 315 6.28 -0.34 -19.96
C PHE A 315 5.17 -0.54 -21.00
N ALA A 316 4.29 -1.53 -20.81
CA ALA A 316 3.18 -1.77 -21.72
C ALA A 316 2.19 -0.57 -21.74
N PHE A 317 1.94 0.01 -20.57
CA PHE A 317 1.07 1.19 -20.44
C PHE A 317 1.70 2.42 -21.11
N GLU A 318 3.01 2.63 -20.92
CA GLU A 318 3.76 3.71 -21.55
C GLU A 318 3.73 3.59 -23.09
N LEU A 319 3.91 2.40 -23.62
CA LEU A 319 3.78 2.16 -25.07
C LEU A 319 2.36 2.46 -25.56
N ALA A 320 1.34 2.12 -24.77
CA ALA A 320 -0.05 2.43 -25.12
C ALA A 320 -0.30 3.94 -25.14
N ILE A 321 0.22 4.71 -24.16
CA ILE A 321 0.13 6.16 -24.14
C ILE A 321 0.80 6.76 -25.39
N VAL A 322 2.05 6.37 -25.67
CA VAL A 322 2.78 6.85 -26.84
C VAL A 322 2.05 6.50 -28.14
N TYR A 323 1.50 5.28 -28.22
CA TYR A 323 0.69 4.87 -29.37
C TYR A 323 -0.52 5.76 -29.56
N VAL A 324 -1.33 5.97 -28.52
CA VAL A 324 -2.55 6.80 -28.60
C VAL A 324 -2.23 8.24 -28.95
N ALA A 325 -1.16 8.81 -28.38
CA ALA A 325 -0.75 10.19 -28.63
C ALA A 325 -0.15 10.41 -30.02
N THR A 326 0.54 9.40 -30.60
CA THR A 326 1.30 9.58 -31.85
C THR A 326 0.57 9.08 -33.10
N VAL A 327 -0.42 8.20 -32.93
CA VAL A 327 -1.08 7.57 -34.08
C VAL A 327 -2.27 8.41 -34.59
N GLY A 328 -1.96 9.45 -35.36
CA GLY A 328 -2.96 10.20 -36.15
C GLY A 328 -3.15 9.66 -37.59
N SER A 329 -2.32 8.72 -38.07
CA SER A 329 -2.37 8.15 -39.42
C SER A 329 -1.94 6.67 -39.45
N MET A 330 -2.36 5.90 -40.48
CA MET A 330 -1.92 4.50 -40.67
C MET A 330 -0.39 4.37 -40.78
N LEU A 331 0.28 5.38 -41.32
CA LEU A 331 1.77 5.41 -41.44
C LEU A 331 2.43 5.59 -40.07
N GLY A 332 1.86 6.41 -39.19
CA GLY A 332 2.32 6.55 -37.82
C GLY A 332 2.19 5.26 -37.01
N ALA A 333 1.07 4.52 -37.19
CA ALA A 333 0.88 3.22 -36.57
C ALA A 333 1.95 2.20 -36.98
N ALA A 334 2.28 2.10 -38.26
CA ALA A 334 3.31 1.19 -38.77
C ALA A 334 4.70 1.54 -38.17
N GLY A 335 5.06 2.83 -38.16
CA GLY A 335 6.32 3.31 -37.55
C GLY A 335 6.41 3.01 -36.06
N PHE A 336 5.31 3.21 -35.32
CA PHE A 336 5.23 2.88 -33.91
C PHE A 336 5.45 1.38 -33.65
N PHE A 337 4.76 0.50 -34.40
CA PHE A 337 4.91 -0.95 -34.20
C PHE A 337 6.32 -1.43 -34.57
N PHE A 338 6.97 -0.84 -35.57
CA PHE A 338 8.36 -1.15 -35.89
C PHE A 338 9.32 -0.74 -34.78
N ALA A 339 9.17 0.46 -34.25
CA ALA A 339 9.99 0.94 -33.15
C ALA A 339 9.77 0.11 -31.87
N ALA A 340 8.50 -0.16 -31.50
CA ALA A 340 8.15 -1.01 -30.38
C ALA A 340 8.75 -2.43 -30.53
N ALA A 341 8.62 -3.05 -31.70
CA ALA A 341 9.19 -4.36 -31.96
C ALA A 341 10.72 -4.38 -31.81
N ALA A 342 11.43 -3.36 -32.31
CA ALA A 342 12.86 -3.23 -32.14
C ALA A 342 13.28 -3.08 -30.66
N ILE A 343 12.55 -2.29 -29.90
CA ILE A 343 12.77 -2.10 -28.45
C ILE A 343 12.52 -3.42 -27.70
N PHE A 344 11.41 -4.11 -27.97
CA PHE A 344 11.11 -5.41 -27.37
C PHE A 344 12.16 -6.46 -27.71
N ALA A 345 12.63 -6.52 -28.96
CA ALA A 345 13.67 -7.44 -29.35
C ALA A 345 15.01 -7.14 -28.64
N GLY A 346 15.37 -5.87 -28.52
CA GLY A 346 16.56 -5.44 -27.77
C GLY A 346 16.47 -5.79 -26.27
N LEU A 347 15.32 -5.53 -25.65
CA LEU A 347 15.06 -5.87 -24.24
C LEU A 347 15.09 -7.40 -24.03
N ALA A 348 14.43 -8.17 -24.89
CA ALA A 348 14.43 -9.63 -24.83
C ALA A 348 15.85 -10.18 -24.96
N TYR A 349 16.65 -9.63 -25.93
CA TYR A 349 18.04 -9.99 -26.07
C TYR A 349 18.88 -9.67 -24.82
N ALA A 350 18.71 -8.48 -24.24
CA ALA A 350 19.40 -8.07 -23.03
C ALA A 350 19.04 -8.98 -21.83
N ILE A 351 17.75 -9.27 -21.65
CA ILE A 351 17.27 -10.17 -20.58
C ILE A 351 17.83 -11.57 -20.77
N MET A 352 17.75 -12.14 -21.97
CA MET A 352 18.31 -13.47 -22.28
C MET A 352 19.83 -13.52 -22.06
N ARG A 353 20.55 -12.45 -22.39
CA ARG A 353 21.99 -12.35 -22.15
C ARG A 353 22.34 -12.32 -20.69
N ILE A 354 21.54 -11.59 -19.88
CA ILE A 354 21.70 -11.51 -18.43
C ILE A 354 21.36 -12.86 -17.78
N GLU A 355 20.27 -13.50 -18.17
CA GLU A 355 19.88 -14.82 -17.66
C GLU A 355 20.91 -15.90 -17.99
N ARG A 356 21.49 -15.88 -19.18
CA ARG A 356 22.57 -16.80 -19.55
C ARG A 356 23.84 -16.61 -18.70
N ARG A 357 24.16 -15.37 -18.30
CA ARG A 357 25.28 -15.09 -17.38
C ARG A 357 25.01 -15.49 -15.93
N MET A 358 23.76 -15.58 -15.53
CA MET A 358 23.36 -15.92 -14.15
C MET A 358 23.08 -17.42 -13.95
N ARG A 359 23.08 -18.25 -15.00
CA ARG A 359 22.96 -19.72 -14.83
C ARG A 359 24.21 -20.25 -14.15
N PRO A 360 24.08 -20.90 -12.96
CA PRO A 360 25.23 -21.50 -12.30
C PRO A 360 25.87 -22.56 -13.18
N GLN A 361 27.20 -22.62 -13.17
CA GLN A 361 27.99 -23.60 -13.94
C GLN A 361 27.82 -25.07 -13.49
N SER A 362 26.93 -25.34 -12.53
CA SER A 362 26.68 -26.67 -11.94
C SER A 362 26.07 -27.71 -12.88
N ALA A 363 25.74 -27.35 -14.14
CA ALA A 363 25.21 -28.33 -15.12
C ALA A 363 26.24 -28.86 -16.11
N ARG A 364 27.52 -28.48 -16.01
CA ARG A 364 28.57 -28.96 -16.96
C ARG A 364 29.43 -30.10 -16.43
N GLY A 365 29.15 -30.66 -15.26
CA GLY A 365 29.92 -31.72 -14.62
C GLY A 365 29.23 -33.10 -14.57
N ALA A 366 28.09 -33.30 -15.22
CA ALA A 366 27.38 -34.58 -15.27
C ALA A 366 27.00 -34.94 -16.72
N ALA A 367 28.01 -35.19 -17.52
CA ALA A 367 27.91 -35.89 -18.80
C ALA A 367 29.18 -36.73 -19.00
#